data_e88ae276b125e3098ed4f72867624104
#
_entry.id   e88ae276b125e3098ed4f72867624104
#
_cell.length_a   1.000
_cell.length_b   1.000
_cell.length_c   1.000
_cell.angle_alpha   90.00
_cell.angle_beta   90.00
_cell.angle_gamma   90.00
#
_symmetry.space_group_name_H-M   'P 1'
#
loop_
_entity.id
_entity.type
_entity.pdbx_description
1 polymer ?
#
loop_
_entity_poly.entity_id
_entity_poly.type
_entity_poly.pdbx_seq_one_letter_code
_entity_poly.pdbx_strand_id
1 'polypeptide(L)'
;ETIQFWGMIEKKEKNLSAVHRELSLVDLYYLLVRVCGRIDLLSEFMFERCREVEASPDEHLDLWAREHGKSSIITFGLTIQDILKDPDITFGIFSHTRPIAKAFLRQIMRELESNQKLHAAFPDILWGQDTKQSPKWSEDDGIIVKRKSNPKEATIEAWGLVDGQP
;
A
#
# COMPACT_ATOMS: atom_id res chain seq x y z
N GLU A 1 -23.58 3.35 4.40
CA GLU A 1 -23.95 1.94 4.70
C GLU A 1 -22.72 1.05 4.90
N THR A 2 -21.78 1.00 3.96
CA THR A 2 -20.56 0.17 4.01
C THR A 2 -19.71 0.40 5.27
N ILE A 3 -19.48 1.66 5.65
CA ILE A 3 -18.70 2.02 6.86
C ILE A 3 -19.39 1.57 8.14
N GLN A 4 -20.73 1.66 8.19
CA GLN A 4 -21.50 1.18 9.33
C GLN A 4 -21.43 -0.35 9.44
N PHE A 5 -21.46 -1.05 8.30
CA PHE A 5 -21.31 -2.50 8.23
C PHE A 5 -19.94 -2.95 8.77
N TRP A 6 -18.85 -2.33 8.35
CA TRP A 6 -17.51 -2.62 8.90
C TRP A 6 -17.44 -2.39 10.40
N GLY A 7 -18.01 -1.27 10.90
CA GLY A 7 -18.06 -1.00 12.34
C GLY A 7 -18.85 -2.04 13.14
N MET A 8 -19.83 -2.67 12.53
CA MET A 8 -20.56 -3.79 13.17
C MET A 8 -19.72 -5.07 13.22
N ILE A 9 -18.98 -5.40 12.15
CA ILE A 9 -18.06 -6.54 12.12
C ILE A 9 -16.96 -6.36 13.17
N GLU A 10 -16.28 -5.22 13.18
CA GLU A 10 -15.20 -4.91 14.10
C GLU A 10 -15.63 -4.99 15.58
N LYS A 11 -16.87 -4.59 15.89
CA LYS A 11 -17.42 -4.67 17.25
C LYS A 11 -17.77 -6.09 17.70
N LYS A 12 -18.14 -6.97 16.77
CA LYS A 12 -18.52 -8.36 17.07
C LYS A 12 -17.33 -9.28 17.22
N GLU A 13 -16.25 -9.00 16.50
CA GLU A 13 -15.09 -9.87 16.47
C GLU A 13 -14.15 -9.59 17.64
N LYS A 14 -13.76 -10.67 18.35
CA LYS A 14 -12.79 -10.59 19.45
C LYS A 14 -11.36 -10.37 18.97
N ASN A 15 -11.07 -10.77 17.74
CA ASN A 15 -9.75 -10.63 17.12
C ASN A 15 -9.78 -9.61 16.00
N LEU A 16 -9.59 -8.34 16.35
CA LEU A 16 -9.63 -7.22 15.40
C LEU A 16 -8.49 -7.28 14.36
N SER A 17 -7.34 -7.84 14.70
CA SER A 17 -6.23 -7.98 13.74
C SER A 17 -6.55 -8.98 12.63
N ALA A 18 -7.29 -10.06 12.93
CA ALA A 18 -7.76 -10.98 11.91
C ALA A 18 -8.77 -10.31 10.97
N VAL A 19 -9.71 -9.51 11.51
CA VAL A 19 -10.64 -8.71 10.68
C VAL A 19 -9.89 -7.74 9.77
N HIS A 20 -8.91 -7.01 10.32
CA HIS A 20 -8.07 -6.11 9.52
C HIS A 20 -7.32 -6.86 8.42
N ARG A 21 -6.79 -8.06 8.71
CA ARG A 21 -6.13 -8.90 7.72
C ARG A 21 -7.07 -9.27 6.58
N GLU A 22 -8.17 -9.94 6.90
CA GLU A 22 -9.13 -10.45 5.90
C GLU A 22 -9.69 -9.32 5.02
N LEU A 23 -10.20 -8.25 5.64
CA LEU A 23 -10.83 -7.16 4.91
C LEU A 23 -9.82 -6.34 4.10
N SER A 24 -8.59 -6.16 4.59
CA SER A 24 -7.54 -5.43 3.81
C SER A 24 -7.14 -6.14 2.53
N LEU A 25 -7.19 -7.48 2.51
CA LEU A 25 -6.84 -8.26 1.32
C LEU A 25 -7.91 -8.21 0.23
N VAL A 26 -9.17 -7.99 0.59
CA VAL A 26 -10.30 -8.06 -0.36
C VAL A 26 -10.99 -6.73 -0.60
N ASP A 27 -10.63 -5.69 0.15
CA ASP A 27 -11.28 -4.38 0.10
C ASP A 27 -10.25 -3.25 0.26
N LEU A 28 -9.85 -2.65 -0.87
CA LEU A 28 -8.89 -1.55 -0.91
C LEU A 28 -9.39 -0.32 -0.15
N TYR A 29 -10.69 -0.01 -0.23
CA TYR A 29 -11.25 1.12 0.47
C TYR A 29 -11.23 0.91 1.99
N TYR A 30 -11.50 -0.33 2.45
CA TYR A 30 -11.33 -0.70 3.86
C TYR A 30 -9.89 -0.51 4.32
N LEU A 31 -8.92 -1.04 3.57
CA LEU A 31 -7.49 -0.88 3.86
C LEU A 31 -7.14 0.60 4.03
N LEU A 32 -7.51 1.44 3.07
CA LEU A 32 -7.18 2.86 3.10
C LEU A 32 -7.84 3.61 4.26
N VAL A 33 -9.15 3.45 4.45
CA VAL A 33 -9.92 4.25 5.41
C VAL A 33 -9.79 3.73 6.84
N ARG A 34 -9.89 2.40 7.05
CA ARG A 34 -9.94 1.82 8.38
C ARG A 34 -8.57 1.43 8.94
N VAL A 35 -7.69 0.93 8.09
CA VAL A 35 -6.37 0.46 8.51
C VAL A 35 -5.33 1.57 8.39
N CYS A 36 -5.20 2.19 7.22
CA CYS A 36 -4.27 3.31 7.00
C CYS A 36 -4.79 4.66 7.51
N GLY A 37 -6.04 4.74 7.96
CA GLY A 37 -6.61 5.96 8.56
C GLY A 37 -6.78 7.14 7.60
N ARG A 38 -6.91 6.89 6.29
CA ARG A 38 -7.08 7.90 5.25
C ARG A 38 -8.51 8.43 5.22
N ILE A 39 -8.88 9.20 6.26
CA ILE A 39 -10.21 9.81 6.39
C ILE A 39 -10.47 10.87 5.31
N ASP A 40 -9.43 11.41 4.68
CA ASP A 40 -9.50 12.30 3.53
C ASP A 40 -10.12 11.64 2.28
N LEU A 41 -10.17 10.31 2.24
CA LEU A 41 -10.80 9.54 1.17
C LEU A 41 -12.26 9.14 1.47
N LEU A 42 -12.85 9.65 2.55
CA LEU A 42 -14.23 9.33 2.93
C LEU A 42 -15.23 10.02 2.00
N SER A 43 -15.53 9.39 0.87
CA SER A 43 -16.59 9.81 -0.06
C SER A 43 -17.04 8.62 -0.92
N GLU A 44 -18.26 8.70 -1.44
CA GLU A 44 -18.80 7.70 -2.37
C GLU A 44 -17.94 7.61 -3.63
N PHE A 45 -17.51 8.77 -4.17
CA PHE A 45 -16.61 8.82 -5.31
C PHE A 45 -15.32 8.03 -5.08
N MET A 46 -14.66 8.18 -3.92
CA MET A 46 -13.43 7.44 -3.62
C MET A 46 -13.69 5.95 -3.42
N PHE A 47 -14.85 5.59 -2.85
CA PHE A 47 -15.26 4.20 -2.75
C PHE A 47 -15.40 3.55 -4.13
N GLU A 48 -16.11 4.21 -5.06
CA GLU A 48 -16.28 3.73 -6.44
C GLU A 48 -14.93 3.60 -7.16
N ARG A 49 -14.03 4.58 -7.00
CA ARG A 49 -12.68 4.53 -7.60
C ARG A 49 -11.86 3.36 -7.07
N CYS A 50 -11.94 3.05 -5.78
CA CYS A 50 -11.29 1.85 -5.23
C CYS A 50 -11.85 0.58 -5.88
N ARG A 51 -13.18 0.47 -6.04
CA ARG A 51 -13.79 -0.69 -6.72
C ARG A 51 -13.33 -0.84 -8.18
N GLU A 52 -13.28 0.26 -8.92
CA GLU A 52 -12.79 0.23 -10.30
C GLU A 52 -11.33 -0.22 -10.40
N VAL A 53 -10.47 0.33 -9.55
CA VAL A 53 -9.04 0.00 -9.54
C VAL A 53 -8.82 -1.46 -9.15
N GLU A 54 -9.56 -2.00 -8.17
CA GLU A 54 -9.48 -3.41 -7.80
C GLU A 54 -10.00 -4.37 -8.89
N ALA A 55 -10.98 -3.92 -9.67
CA ALA A 55 -11.53 -4.70 -10.78
C ALA A 55 -10.70 -4.58 -12.06
N SER A 56 -9.73 -3.65 -12.12
CA SER A 56 -8.93 -3.41 -13.30
C SER A 56 -7.86 -4.48 -13.45
N PRO A 57 -7.78 -5.12 -14.62
CA PRO A 57 -6.64 -5.96 -14.95
C PRO A 57 -5.38 -5.10 -15.16
N ASP A 58 -4.26 -5.75 -15.35
CA ASP A 58 -3.01 -5.12 -15.77
C ASP A 58 -3.19 -4.27 -17.05
N GLU A 59 -2.21 -3.43 -17.33
CA GLU A 59 -2.20 -2.53 -18.51
C GLU A 59 -3.25 -1.41 -18.46
N HIS A 60 -3.52 -0.88 -17.27
CA HIS A 60 -4.51 0.17 -17.06
C HIS A 60 -3.90 1.57 -17.07
N LEU A 61 -4.58 2.53 -17.71
CA LEU A 61 -4.21 3.94 -17.73
C LEU A 61 -5.25 4.80 -17.02
N ASP A 62 -4.88 5.34 -15.85
CA ASP A 62 -5.72 6.19 -15.02
C ASP A 62 -5.50 7.68 -15.31
N LEU A 63 -6.47 8.32 -15.93
CA LEU A 63 -6.48 9.75 -16.24
C LEU A 63 -7.52 10.49 -15.39
N TRP A 64 -7.14 10.79 -14.14
CA TRP A 64 -8.01 11.52 -13.21
C TRP A 64 -7.56 12.97 -13.07
N ALA A 65 -8.47 13.85 -12.71
CA ALA A 65 -8.13 15.22 -12.36
C ALA A 65 -7.17 15.28 -11.16
N ARG A 66 -6.45 16.38 -11.02
CA ARG A 66 -5.59 16.61 -9.86
C ARG A 66 -6.43 16.64 -8.59
N GLU A 67 -5.84 16.26 -7.46
CA GLU A 67 -6.45 16.28 -6.12
C GLU A 67 -7.64 15.32 -5.93
N HIS A 68 -7.88 14.40 -6.87
CA HIS A 68 -8.92 13.37 -6.77
C HIS A 68 -8.42 12.04 -6.21
N GLY A 69 -7.38 12.06 -5.37
CA GLY A 69 -6.92 10.88 -4.61
C GLY A 69 -6.23 9.78 -5.42
N LYS A 70 -5.96 9.97 -6.74
CA LYS A 70 -5.36 8.94 -7.60
C LYS A 70 -4.12 8.30 -7.00
N SER A 71 -3.12 9.11 -6.63
CA SER A 71 -1.87 8.60 -6.06
C SER A 71 -2.09 7.94 -4.69
N SER A 72 -3.09 8.39 -3.93
CA SER A 72 -3.45 7.78 -2.65
C SER A 72 -4.12 6.42 -2.81
N ILE A 73 -4.90 6.23 -3.85
CA ILE A 73 -5.57 4.96 -4.13
C ILE A 73 -4.58 4.01 -4.84
N ILE A 74 -3.99 4.44 -5.96
CA ILE A 74 -3.20 3.57 -6.84
C ILE A 74 -1.77 3.41 -6.31
N THR A 75 -1.01 4.52 -6.27
CA THR A 75 0.43 4.43 -5.94
C THR A 75 0.67 4.04 -4.48
N PHE A 76 -0.21 4.45 -3.56
CA PHE A 76 -0.06 4.13 -2.15
C PHE A 76 -0.89 2.90 -1.75
N GLY A 77 -2.22 2.97 -1.87
CA GLY A 77 -3.12 1.95 -1.34
C GLY A 77 -3.03 0.60 -2.05
N LEU A 78 -3.14 0.61 -3.38
CA LEU A 78 -3.09 -0.61 -4.18
C LEU A 78 -1.72 -1.28 -4.07
N THR A 79 -0.62 -0.52 -4.12
CA THR A 79 0.73 -1.06 -3.91
C THR A 79 0.87 -1.76 -2.55
N ILE A 80 0.36 -1.15 -1.48
CA ILE A 80 0.36 -1.78 -0.16
C ILE A 80 -0.50 -3.06 -0.18
N GLN A 81 -1.71 -2.99 -0.73
CA GLN A 81 -2.62 -4.14 -0.77
C GLN A 81 -2.01 -5.33 -1.52
N ASP A 82 -1.38 -5.08 -2.66
CA ASP A 82 -0.78 -6.13 -3.48
C ASP A 82 0.44 -6.77 -2.78
N ILE A 83 1.27 -5.98 -2.08
CA ILE A 83 2.35 -6.52 -1.24
C ILE A 83 1.79 -7.40 -0.11
N LEU A 84 0.65 -7.01 0.48
CA LEU A 84 0.02 -7.82 1.53
C LEU A 84 -0.61 -9.10 0.99
N LYS A 85 -1.08 -9.10 -0.27
CA LYS A 85 -1.58 -10.30 -0.98
C LYS A 85 -0.44 -11.23 -1.39
N ASP A 86 0.63 -10.65 -1.94
CA ASP A 86 1.81 -11.40 -2.42
C ASP A 86 3.11 -10.66 -2.02
N PRO A 87 3.78 -11.06 -0.93
CA PRO A 87 5.03 -10.44 -0.50
C PRO A 87 6.21 -10.63 -1.46
N ASP A 88 6.10 -11.57 -2.41
CA ASP A 88 7.14 -11.85 -3.41
C ASP A 88 7.03 -10.96 -4.66
N ILE A 89 5.98 -10.14 -4.75
CA ILE A 89 5.79 -9.17 -5.85
C ILE A 89 6.89 -8.09 -5.83
N THR A 90 7.19 -7.55 -7.00
CA THR A 90 8.15 -6.44 -7.17
C THR A 90 7.49 -5.25 -7.85
N PHE A 91 7.72 -4.04 -7.33
CA PHE A 91 7.17 -2.78 -7.84
C PHE A 91 8.26 -1.80 -8.25
N GLY A 92 8.08 -1.18 -9.41
CA GLY A 92 8.82 0.01 -9.82
C GLY A 92 7.93 1.25 -9.77
N ILE A 93 8.24 2.21 -8.93
CA ILE A 93 7.60 3.53 -8.95
C ILE A 93 8.38 4.43 -9.90
N PHE A 94 7.78 4.77 -11.03
CA PHE A 94 8.38 5.66 -12.01
C PHE A 94 7.73 7.04 -11.98
N SER A 95 8.57 8.08 -12.03
CA SER A 95 8.11 9.46 -12.15
C SER A 95 9.04 10.25 -13.06
N HIS A 96 8.66 11.50 -13.41
CA HIS A 96 9.50 12.37 -14.23
C HIS A 96 10.91 12.50 -13.64
N THR A 97 11.02 12.76 -12.35
CA THR A 97 12.29 12.80 -11.63
C THR A 97 12.34 11.81 -10.47
N ARG A 98 13.54 11.34 -10.14
CA ARG A 98 13.75 10.39 -9.02
C ARG A 98 13.30 10.95 -7.65
N PRO A 99 13.51 12.23 -7.29
CA PRO A 99 13.00 12.79 -6.04
C PRO A 99 11.48 12.67 -5.88
N ILE A 100 10.71 12.81 -6.97
CA ILE A 100 9.25 12.64 -6.93
C ILE A 100 8.88 11.17 -6.69
N ALA A 101 9.52 10.23 -7.40
CA ALA A 101 9.30 8.80 -7.17
C ALA A 101 9.66 8.39 -5.74
N LYS A 102 10.79 8.88 -5.20
CA LYS A 102 11.19 8.66 -3.80
C LYS A 102 10.19 9.22 -2.79
N ALA A 103 9.51 10.33 -3.09
CA ALA A 103 8.50 10.88 -2.19
C ALA A 103 7.33 9.91 -2.00
N PHE A 104 6.90 9.21 -3.05
CA PHE A 104 5.89 8.15 -2.94
C PHE A 104 6.41 6.93 -2.18
N LEU A 105 7.63 6.49 -2.47
CA LEU A 105 8.25 5.38 -1.74
C LEU A 105 8.36 5.72 -0.24
N ARG A 106 8.80 6.92 0.12
CA ARG A 106 8.89 7.39 1.51
C ARG A 106 7.53 7.35 2.22
N GLN A 107 6.46 7.72 1.52
CA GLN A 107 5.11 7.65 2.09
C GLN A 107 4.72 6.21 2.43
N ILE A 108 4.98 5.28 1.52
CA ILE A 108 4.72 3.85 1.74
C ILE A 108 5.61 3.30 2.87
N MET A 109 6.91 3.62 2.86
CA MET A 109 7.84 3.20 3.92
C MET A 109 7.33 3.60 5.31
N ARG A 110 6.94 4.87 5.49
CA ARG A 110 6.42 5.37 6.77
C ARG A 110 5.18 4.62 7.21
N GLU A 111 4.27 4.31 6.29
CA GLU A 111 3.06 3.55 6.59
C GLU A 111 3.42 2.14 7.07
N LEU A 112 4.29 1.44 6.33
CA LEU A 112 4.74 0.09 6.68
C LEU A 112 5.58 0.05 7.97
N GLU A 113 6.24 1.15 8.36
CA GLU A 113 7.03 1.25 9.60
C GLU A 113 6.19 1.59 10.83
N SER A 114 5.17 2.44 10.69
CA SER A 114 4.52 3.07 11.84
C SER A 114 3.10 2.56 12.12
N ASN A 115 2.45 1.93 11.15
CA ASN A 115 1.06 1.53 11.29
C ASN A 115 0.91 0.25 12.13
N GLN A 116 0.50 0.44 13.38
CA GLN A 116 0.32 -0.67 14.33
C GLN A 116 -0.76 -1.67 13.92
N LYS A 117 -1.82 -1.24 13.20
CA LYS A 117 -2.86 -2.13 12.70
C LYS A 117 -2.32 -3.06 11.63
N LEU A 118 -1.49 -2.52 10.70
CA LEU A 118 -0.80 -3.33 9.71
C LEU A 118 0.16 -4.33 10.37
N HIS A 119 0.95 -3.91 11.35
CA HIS A 119 1.88 -4.81 12.06
C HIS A 119 1.14 -5.93 12.80
N ALA A 120 0.02 -5.62 13.45
CA ALA A 120 -0.78 -6.60 14.15
C ALA A 120 -1.48 -7.59 13.19
N ALA A 121 -1.87 -7.12 12.00
CA ALA A 121 -2.57 -7.93 11.01
C ALA A 121 -1.61 -8.76 10.13
N PHE A 122 -0.40 -8.26 9.86
CA PHE A 122 0.55 -8.86 8.93
C PHE A 122 1.97 -8.99 9.51
N PRO A 123 2.12 -9.62 10.70
CA PRO A 123 3.45 -9.78 11.34
C PRO A 123 4.38 -10.73 10.57
N ASP A 124 3.82 -11.56 9.71
CA ASP A 124 4.50 -12.49 8.83
C ASP A 124 5.09 -11.81 7.58
N ILE A 125 4.59 -10.63 7.21
CA ILE A 125 5.01 -9.88 6.01
C ILE A 125 5.83 -8.64 6.37
N LEU A 126 5.46 -7.94 7.44
CA LEU A 126 6.05 -6.65 7.81
C LEU A 126 7.12 -6.80 8.90
N TRP A 127 8.19 -6.01 8.80
CA TRP A 127 9.26 -5.97 9.81
C TRP A 127 8.85 -5.21 11.09
N GLY A 128 7.73 -4.49 11.04
CA GLY A 128 7.32 -3.61 12.12
C GLY A 128 8.28 -2.43 12.27
N GLN A 129 8.59 -2.07 13.51
CA GLN A 129 9.52 -0.97 13.81
C GLN A 129 10.99 -1.38 13.64
N ASP A 130 11.29 -2.68 13.55
CA ASP A 130 12.66 -3.20 13.41
C ASP A 130 13.03 -3.43 11.94
N THR A 131 12.97 -2.37 11.15
CA THR A 131 13.35 -2.37 9.73
C THR A 131 14.82 -2.66 9.49
N LYS A 132 15.67 -2.61 10.53
CA LYS A 132 17.10 -2.96 10.45
C LYS A 132 17.34 -4.44 10.09
N GLN A 133 16.34 -5.29 10.31
CA GLN A 133 16.39 -6.70 9.90
C GLN A 133 16.17 -6.89 8.40
N SER A 134 15.61 -5.88 7.71
CA SER A 134 15.43 -5.94 6.27
C SER A 134 16.79 -5.83 5.55
N PRO A 135 17.02 -6.64 4.50
CA PRO A 135 18.21 -6.52 3.66
C PRO A 135 18.35 -5.17 2.97
N LYS A 136 17.22 -4.52 2.64
CA LYS A 136 17.14 -3.18 2.05
C LYS A 136 15.96 -2.43 2.65
N TRP A 137 16.22 -1.24 3.19
CA TRP A 137 15.18 -0.36 3.69
C TRP A 137 15.63 1.11 3.58
N SER A 138 15.68 1.61 2.36
CA SER A 138 16.07 2.99 2.08
C SER A 138 15.34 3.55 0.86
N GLU A 139 15.31 4.87 0.75
CA GLU A 139 14.75 5.54 -0.42
C GLU A 139 15.61 5.37 -1.68
N ASP A 140 16.89 5.07 -1.51
CA ASP A 140 17.85 4.93 -2.60
C ASP A 140 17.90 3.51 -3.18
N ASP A 141 17.86 2.51 -2.31
CA ASP A 141 18.00 1.10 -2.69
C ASP A 141 16.65 0.38 -2.79
N GLY A 142 15.57 1.06 -2.38
CA GLY A 142 14.26 0.45 -2.25
C GLY A 142 14.05 -0.26 -0.90
N ILE A 143 12.93 -0.96 -0.79
CA ILE A 143 12.56 -1.70 0.42
C ILE A 143 12.28 -3.17 0.11
N ILE A 144 12.58 -4.04 1.07
CA ILE A 144 12.27 -5.47 1.03
C ILE A 144 11.44 -5.82 2.27
N VAL A 145 10.22 -6.32 2.06
CA VAL A 145 9.39 -6.90 3.11
C VAL A 145 9.82 -8.35 3.41
N LYS A 146 9.24 -8.98 4.42
CA LYS A 146 9.46 -10.42 4.67
C LYS A 146 8.85 -11.21 3.52
N ARG A 147 9.68 -11.82 2.70
CA ARG A 147 9.29 -12.61 1.53
C ARG A 147 9.96 -13.97 1.54
N LYS A 148 9.39 -14.92 0.79
CA LYS A 148 9.89 -16.30 0.72
C LYS A 148 10.95 -16.47 -0.37
N SER A 149 10.77 -15.77 -1.48
CA SER A 149 11.71 -15.80 -2.61
C SER A 149 12.84 -14.79 -2.41
N ASN A 150 13.89 -14.92 -3.19
CA ASN A 150 15.02 -13.98 -3.19
C ASN A 150 15.28 -13.45 -4.60
N PRO A 151 14.35 -12.67 -5.19
CA PRO A 151 14.59 -12.03 -6.47
C PRO A 151 15.68 -10.95 -6.32
N LYS A 152 16.31 -10.59 -7.44
CA LYS A 152 17.33 -9.52 -7.50
C LYS A 152 16.75 -8.17 -7.11
N GLU A 153 15.53 -7.90 -7.54
CA GLU A 153 14.80 -6.65 -7.35
C GLU A 153 14.31 -6.53 -5.90
N ALA A 154 14.23 -5.31 -5.38
CA ALA A 154 13.56 -5.04 -4.11
C ALA A 154 12.03 -5.20 -4.24
N THR A 155 11.29 -5.24 -3.12
CA THR A 155 9.84 -5.25 -3.15
C THR A 155 9.30 -3.97 -3.77
N ILE A 156 9.90 -2.80 -3.45
CA ILE A 156 9.59 -1.52 -4.10
C ILE A 156 10.88 -0.77 -4.39
N GLU A 157 11.00 -0.25 -5.60
CA GLU A 157 12.08 0.64 -6.02
C GLU A 157 11.53 1.93 -6.64
N ALA A 158 12.26 3.05 -6.54
CA ALA A 158 11.85 4.36 -7.05
C ALA A 158 12.84 4.88 -8.11
N TRP A 159 12.33 5.18 -9.30
CA TRP A 159 13.12 5.55 -10.48
C TRP A 159 12.66 6.86 -11.11
N GLY A 160 13.60 7.67 -11.59
CA GLY A 160 13.36 8.83 -12.43
C GLY A 160 13.49 8.48 -13.91
N LEU A 161 12.57 8.98 -14.74
CA LEU A 161 12.64 8.74 -16.20
C LEU A 161 13.62 9.68 -16.91
N VAL A 162 13.91 10.84 -16.33
CA VAL A 162 14.75 11.89 -16.92
C VAL A 162 16.12 11.97 -16.25
N ASP A 163 16.23 11.59 -14.98
CA ASP A 163 17.53 11.52 -14.30
C ASP A 163 18.31 10.39 -14.95
N GLY A 164 19.42 10.73 -15.62
CA GLY A 164 20.26 9.76 -16.30
C GLY A 164 20.47 8.52 -15.42
N GLN A 165 20.19 7.38 -15.99
CA GLN A 165 20.42 6.10 -15.30
C GLN A 165 21.91 5.97 -14.98
N PRO A 166 22.26 5.46 -13.80
CA PRO A 166 23.66 5.15 -13.50
C PRO A 166 24.21 4.10 -14.45
#